data_7deed42ecee420564fe67e61a8278d01
#
_entry.id   7deed42ecee420564fe67e61a8278d01
#
_cell.length_a   1.000
_cell.length_b   1.000
_cell.length_c   1.000
_cell.angle_alpha   90.00
_cell.angle_beta   90.00
_cell.angle_gamma   90.00
#
_symmetry.space_group_name_H-M   'P 1'
#
loop_
_entity.id
_entity.type
_entity.pdbx_description
1 polymer ?
#
loop_
_entity_poly.entity_id
_entity_poly.type
_entity_poly.pdbx_seq_one_letter_code
_entity_poly.pdbx_strand_id
1 'polypeptide(L)'
;MTAATQTAARTAAEIVTAERRRIDGSQGPRVVGPAGGDAVDLGALGVRFMTWSAESGGRFSLVEHPIPPKTLCAPLHRHSREDEYSYVLAGTMGAKLGDDVVHADPGDFVFKPRDQWHTFWNAGDEECRILEIIAPGGFERFFAEWAAGAEAGDLDQAELGERYGIEFDLSSVPALCEEHGLTLPLRS
;
A
#
# COMPACT_ATOMS: atom_id res chain seq x y z
N MET A 1 8.03 -33.35 13.25
CA MET A 1 8.75 -32.12 12.88
C MET A 1 8.61 -31.96 11.38
N THR A 2 7.58 -31.25 10.92
CA THR A 2 7.37 -30.93 9.52
C THR A 2 8.19 -29.68 9.19
N ALA A 3 9.19 -29.85 8.32
CA ALA A 3 9.97 -28.74 7.79
C ALA A 3 9.03 -27.79 7.03
N ALA A 4 8.88 -26.55 7.52
CA ALA A 4 8.25 -25.49 6.77
C ALA A 4 9.12 -25.23 5.54
N THR A 5 8.64 -25.61 4.38
CA THR A 5 9.27 -25.27 3.09
C THR A 5 9.16 -23.76 2.96
N GLN A 6 10.28 -23.08 3.14
CA GLN A 6 10.38 -21.64 2.90
C GLN A 6 10.23 -21.45 1.39
N THR A 7 9.06 -21.06 0.94
CA THR A 7 8.82 -20.69 -0.46
C THR A 7 9.65 -19.45 -0.76
N ALA A 8 10.48 -19.49 -1.80
CA ALA A 8 11.23 -18.31 -2.23
C ALA A 8 10.28 -17.12 -2.49
N ALA A 9 10.72 -15.91 -2.12
CA ALA A 9 9.96 -14.70 -2.41
C ALA A 9 9.77 -14.56 -3.94
N ARG A 10 8.56 -14.18 -4.36
CA ARG A 10 8.26 -13.94 -5.77
C ARG A 10 8.73 -12.56 -6.19
N THR A 11 9.12 -12.42 -7.46
CA THR A 11 9.32 -11.10 -8.09
C THR A 11 7.98 -10.39 -8.27
N ALA A 12 7.99 -9.05 -8.43
CA ALA A 12 6.77 -8.29 -8.65
C ALA A 12 6.04 -8.74 -9.92
N ALA A 13 6.76 -9.06 -11.01
CA ALA A 13 6.18 -9.59 -12.23
C ALA A 13 5.49 -10.96 -12.05
N GLU A 14 6.05 -11.84 -11.23
CA GLU A 14 5.44 -13.11 -10.86
C GLU A 14 4.20 -12.92 -10.01
N ILE A 15 4.17 -11.91 -9.13
CA ILE A 15 3.01 -11.55 -8.31
C ILE A 15 1.85 -11.09 -9.21
N VAL A 16 2.09 -10.17 -10.15
CA VAL A 16 1.11 -9.70 -11.13
C VAL A 16 0.54 -10.87 -11.95
N THR A 17 1.41 -11.79 -12.37
CA THR A 17 0.99 -12.98 -13.15
C THR A 17 0.17 -13.96 -12.31
N ALA A 18 0.55 -14.17 -11.04
CA ALA A 18 -0.14 -15.08 -10.14
C ALA A 18 -1.52 -14.55 -9.74
N GLU A 19 -1.67 -13.23 -9.56
CA GLU A 19 -2.97 -12.62 -9.28
C GLU A 19 -3.99 -12.91 -10.38
N ARG A 20 -3.60 -12.77 -11.64
CA ARG A 20 -4.47 -13.07 -12.79
C ARG A 20 -4.99 -14.51 -12.80
N ARG A 21 -4.30 -15.46 -12.17
CA ARG A 21 -4.72 -16.88 -12.06
C ARG A 21 -5.65 -17.13 -10.86
N ARG A 22 -5.78 -16.20 -9.91
CA ARG A 22 -6.63 -16.34 -8.72
C ARG A 22 -8.13 -16.10 -8.98
N ILE A 23 -8.48 -15.69 -10.18
CA ILE A 23 -9.85 -15.33 -10.61
C ILE A 23 -10.82 -16.53 -10.58
N ASP A 24 -10.33 -17.75 -10.41
CA ASP A 24 -11.14 -18.98 -10.48
C ASP A 24 -11.90 -19.34 -9.18
N GLY A 25 -11.76 -18.53 -8.12
CA GLY A 25 -12.49 -18.72 -6.86
C GLY A 25 -12.15 -20.02 -6.09
N SER A 26 -11.07 -20.68 -6.47
CA SER A 26 -10.71 -22.02 -5.94
C SER A 26 -10.04 -21.99 -4.56
N GLN A 27 -9.82 -20.81 -3.97
CA GLN A 27 -9.12 -20.71 -2.69
C GLN A 27 -10.10 -20.83 -1.51
N GLY A 28 -10.01 -21.96 -0.81
CA GLY A 28 -10.72 -22.18 0.44
C GLY A 28 -10.17 -21.33 1.61
N PRO A 29 -10.72 -21.52 2.82
CA PRO A 29 -10.24 -20.84 4.02
C PRO A 29 -8.74 -21.03 4.23
N ARG A 30 -8.03 -19.95 4.58
CA ARG A 30 -6.58 -19.99 4.83
C ARG A 30 -6.18 -19.09 5.99
N VAL A 31 -5.00 -19.37 6.54
CA VAL A 31 -4.31 -18.47 7.47
C VAL A 31 -3.09 -17.90 6.77
N VAL A 32 -2.99 -16.59 6.73
CA VAL A 32 -1.79 -15.86 6.28
C VAL A 32 -1.02 -15.46 7.52
N GLY A 33 0.07 -16.17 7.79
CA GLY A 33 0.92 -15.89 8.96
C GLY A 33 1.73 -14.60 8.82
N PRO A 34 2.47 -14.19 9.87
CA PRO A 34 3.21 -12.92 9.90
C PRO A 34 4.23 -12.73 8.75
N ALA A 35 4.81 -13.83 8.28
CA ALA A 35 5.75 -13.83 7.13
C ALA A 35 5.12 -14.40 5.85
N GLY A 36 3.80 -14.57 5.82
CA GLY A 36 3.07 -15.10 4.66
C GLY A 36 2.51 -13.99 3.78
N GLY A 37 2.06 -14.39 2.59
CA GLY A 37 1.56 -13.48 1.56
C GLY A 37 2.68 -13.07 0.58
N ASP A 38 2.26 -12.61 -0.60
CA ASP A 38 3.18 -11.97 -1.54
C ASP A 38 3.50 -10.55 -1.02
N ALA A 39 4.68 -10.03 -1.33
CA ALA A 39 5.07 -8.69 -0.92
C ALA A 39 5.92 -8.00 -1.97
N VAL A 40 5.79 -6.69 -2.06
CA VAL A 40 6.65 -5.81 -2.86
C VAL A 40 7.14 -4.66 -1.99
N ASP A 41 8.21 -4.01 -2.42
CA ASP A 41 8.78 -2.83 -1.76
C ASP A 41 8.85 -1.70 -2.79
N LEU A 42 8.17 -0.59 -2.50
CA LEU A 42 8.10 0.60 -3.35
C LEU A 42 9.15 1.67 -2.95
N GLY A 43 10.01 1.37 -1.98
CA GLY A 43 10.98 2.29 -1.41
C GLY A 43 10.39 3.08 -0.24
N ALA A 44 9.34 3.85 -0.46
CA ALA A 44 8.67 4.63 0.58
C ALA A 44 7.81 3.77 1.51
N LEU A 45 7.29 2.65 1.03
CA LEU A 45 6.55 1.69 1.85
C LEU A 45 6.65 0.29 1.27
N GLY A 46 6.58 -0.71 2.15
CA GLY A 46 6.34 -2.08 1.75
C GLY A 46 4.85 -2.33 1.52
N VAL A 47 4.54 -3.32 0.70
CA VAL A 47 3.16 -3.77 0.48
C VAL A 47 3.12 -5.29 0.60
N ARG A 48 2.46 -5.80 1.62
CA ARG A 48 2.21 -7.23 1.82
C ARG A 48 0.75 -7.53 1.52
N PHE A 49 0.51 -8.34 0.50
CA PHE A 49 -0.84 -8.67 0.03
C PHE A 49 -1.46 -9.75 0.93
N MET A 50 -2.51 -9.40 1.67
CA MET A 50 -3.24 -10.28 2.58
C MET A 50 -4.45 -10.90 1.89
N THR A 51 -5.20 -10.11 1.12
CA THR A 51 -6.36 -10.54 0.34
C THR A 51 -6.46 -9.71 -0.93
N TRP A 52 -6.48 -10.40 -2.06
CA TRP A 52 -6.69 -9.77 -3.36
C TRP A 52 -8.20 -9.55 -3.61
N SER A 53 -8.53 -8.55 -4.41
CA SER A 53 -9.92 -8.25 -4.79
C SER A 53 -10.64 -9.47 -5.40
N ALA A 54 -9.94 -10.27 -6.19
CA ALA A 54 -10.49 -11.50 -6.77
C ALA A 54 -11.01 -12.48 -5.69
N GLU A 55 -10.37 -12.53 -4.53
CA GLU A 55 -10.74 -13.41 -3.42
C GLU A 55 -11.97 -12.93 -2.65
N SER A 56 -12.24 -11.61 -2.68
CA SER A 56 -13.41 -10.99 -2.05
C SER A 56 -14.61 -10.83 -3.01
N GLY A 57 -14.46 -11.25 -4.27
CA GLY A 57 -15.42 -10.97 -5.33
C GLY A 57 -15.49 -9.49 -5.70
N GLY A 58 -14.37 -8.80 -5.68
CA GLY A 58 -14.22 -7.37 -6.03
C GLY A 58 -14.65 -6.40 -4.94
N ARG A 59 -15.11 -6.88 -3.77
CA ARG A 59 -15.67 -6.01 -2.73
C ARG A 59 -14.62 -5.19 -2.02
N PHE A 60 -13.46 -5.78 -1.74
CA PHE A 60 -12.32 -5.12 -1.10
C PHE A 60 -11.03 -5.89 -1.40
N SER A 61 -9.92 -5.24 -1.18
CA SER A 61 -8.62 -5.87 -0.99
C SER A 61 -8.05 -5.50 0.38
N LEU A 62 -7.06 -6.26 0.84
CA LEU A 62 -6.42 -6.07 2.13
C LEU A 62 -4.92 -6.17 1.95
N VAL A 63 -4.20 -5.12 2.32
CA VAL A 63 -2.75 -5.09 2.32
C VAL A 63 -2.23 -4.63 3.68
N GLU A 64 -1.01 -5.01 4.02
CA GLU A 64 -0.29 -4.44 5.14
C GLU A 64 0.88 -3.61 4.60
N HIS A 65 1.05 -2.43 5.17
CA HIS A 65 2.15 -1.52 4.85
C HIS A 65 3.11 -1.43 6.03
N PRO A 66 4.30 -2.05 5.96
CA PRO A 66 5.43 -1.66 6.77
C PRO A 66 6.01 -0.35 6.22
N ILE A 67 6.13 0.67 7.08
CA ILE A 67 6.56 2.02 6.73
C ILE A 67 7.86 2.32 7.49
N PRO A 68 8.98 2.51 6.79
CA PRO A 68 10.25 2.84 7.44
C PRO A 68 10.19 4.13 8.26
N PRO A 69 11.11 4.33 9.23
CA PRO A 69 11.23 5.58 9.96
C PRO A 69 11.42 6.80 9.04
N LYS A 70 10.88 7.95 9.46
CA LYS A 70 11.04 9.25 8.77
C LYS A 70 10.63 9.24 7.29
N THR A 71 9.58 8.50 6.97
CA THR A 71 9.18 8.26 5.58
C THR A 71 7.80 8.80 5.28
N LEU A 72 7.70 9.66 4.25
CA LEU A 72 6.46 10.01 3.56
C LEU A 72 6.11 8.86 2.60
N CYS A 73 4.91 8.32 2.68
CA CYS A 73 4.53 7.12 1.90
C CYS A 73 4.19 7.44 0.44
N ALA A 74 3.60 8.61 0.21
CA ALA A 74 3.23 9.09 -1.12
C ALA A 74 3.11 10.62 -1.11
N PRO A 75 3.17 11.30 -2.28
CA PRO A 75 2.69 12.68 -2.40
C PRO A 75 1.24 12.80 -1.93
N LEU A 76 0.74 14.00 -1.70
CA LEU A 76 -0.69 14.23 -1.53
C LEU A 76 -1.42 13.68 -2.76
N HIS A 77 -2.44 12.85 -2.55
CA HIS A 77 -3.15 12.15 -3.63
C HIS A 77 -4.62 11.94 -3.30
N ARG A 78 -5.40 11.55 -4.30
CA ARG A 78 -6.79 11.14 -4.13
C ARG A 78 -7.14 10.00 -5.07
N HIS A 79 -8.04 9.14 -4.62
CA HIS A 79 -8.60 8.05 -5.40
C HIS A 79 -9.99 8.43 -5.92
N SER A 80 -10.26 8.19 -7.20
CA SER A 80 -11.58 8.46 -7.77
C SER A 80 -12.57 7.31 -7.61
N ARG A 81 -12.11 6.14 -7.16
CA ARG A 81 -12.91 4.91 -7.15
C ARG A 81 -13.00 4.26 -5.79
N GLU A 82 -11.93 4.29 -5.01
CA GLU A 82 -11.76 3.52 -3.78
C GLU A 82 -11.83 4.42 -2.55
N ASP A 83 -12.47 3.91 -1.51
CA ASP A 83 -12.29 4.36 -0.14
C ASP A 83 -11.19 3.52 0.50
N GLU A 84 -10.37 4.14 1.34
CA GLU A 84 -9.32 3.45 2.08
C GLU A 84 -9.53 3.56 3.59
N TYR A 85 -9.19 2.49 4.29
CA TYR A 85 -9.36 2.38 5.73
C TYR A 85 -8.08 1.81 6.34
N SER A 86 -7.33 2.67 7.05
CA SER A 86 -6.09 2.25 7.73
C SER A 86 -6.38 1.87 9.19
N TYR A 87 -5.90 0.72 9.61
CA TYR A 87 -5.87 0.30 11.01
C TYR A 87 -4.43 0.19 11.47
N VAL A 88 -4.04 0.95 12.48
CA VAL A 88 -2.66 0.98 12.96
C VAL A 88 -2.34 -0.27 13.77
N LEU A 89 -1.32 -1.01 13.36
CA LEU A 89 -0.85 -2.23 14.03
C LEU A 89 0.33 -1.96 14.97
N ALA A 90 1.23 -1.05 14.59
CA ALA A 90 2.44 -0.70 15.36
C ALA A 90 2.97 0.67 14.93
N GLY A 91 3.69 1.33 15.81
CA GLY A 91 4.20 2.69 15.57
C GLY A 91 3.09 3.73 15.56
N THR A 92 3.37 4.93 15.08
CA THR A 92 2.38 6.02 14.97
C THR A 92 2.31 6.47 13.51
N MET A 93 1.11 6.40 12.93
CA MET A 93 0.81 6.90 11.59
C MET A 93 0.47 8.38 11.67
N GLY A 94 1.21 9.24 10.98
CA GLY A 94 0.77 10.59 10.66
C GLY A 94 -0.02 10.59 9.36
N ALA A 95 -1.03 11.43 9.23
CA ALA A 95 -1.78 11.59 7.99
C ALA A 95 -2.28 13.01 7.80
N LYS A 96 -2.36 13.45 6.55
CA LYS A 96 -3.07 14.66 6.13
C LYS A 96 -4.33 14.22 5.39
N LEU A 97 -5.49 14.69 5.88
CA LEU A 97 -6.82 14.35 5.39
C LEU A 97 -7.54 15.66 5.02
N GLY A 98 -7.50 16.03 3.74
CA GLY A 98 -7.87 17.39 3.34
C GLY A 98 -6.95 18.42 3.97
N ASP A 99 -7.50 19.31 4.80
CA ASP A 99 -6.73 20.33 5.52
C ASP A 99 -6.25 19.88 6.91
N ASP A 100 -6.79 18.77 7.43
CA ASP A 100 -6.49 18.29 8.78
C ASP A 100 -5.23 17.41 8.80
N VAL A 101 -4.37 17.62 9.80
CA VAL A 101 -3.26 16.72 10.14
C VAL A 101 -3.65 15.93 11.39
N VAL A 102 -3.57 14.61 11.28
CA VAL A 102 -3.93 13.68 12.37
C VAL A 102 -2.77 12.73 12.66
N HIS A 103 -2.79 12.18 13.87
CA HIS A 103 -1.89 11.09 14.29
C HIS A 103 -2.74 9.96 14.85
N ALA A 104 -2.39 8.73 14.47
CA ALA A 104 -3.09 7.53 14.86
C ALA A 104 -2.10 6.52 15.46
N ASP A 105 -2.42 6.00 16.63
CA ASP A 105 -1.62 5.05 17.39
C ASP A 105 -2.17 3.61 17.22
N PRO A 106 -1.45 2.57 17.67
CA PRO A 106 -1.91 1.19 17.56
C PRO A 106 -3.31 0.99 18.15
N GLY A 107 -4.21 0.48 17.32
CA GLY A 107 -5.63 0.31 17.62
C GLY A 107 -6.53 1.39 17.04
N ASP A 108 -5.98 2.50 16.58
CA ASP A 108 -6.74 3.55 15.91
C ASP A 108 -7.08 3.18 14.47
N PHE A 109 -8.15 3.81 13.99
CA PHE A 109 -8.71 3.62 12.65
C PHE A 109 -8.83 4.96 11.93
N VAL A 110 -8.29 5.04 10.72
CA VAL A 110 -8.30 6.24 9.88
C VAL A 110 -9.08 5.95 8.60
N PHE A 111 -10.12 6.74 8.34
CA PHE A 111 -10.91 6.67 7.12
C PHE A 111 -10.46 7.74 6.11
N LYS A 112 -10.18 7.32 4.89
CA LYS A 112 -9.77 8.14 3.75
C LYS A 112 -10.80 7.93 2.63
N PRO A 113 -11.86 8.76 2.53
CA PRO A 113 -12.86 8.61 1.49
C PRO A 113 -12.29 8.95 0.11
N ARG A 114 -12.84 8.33 -0.92
CA ARG A 114 -12.54 8.69 -2.32
C ARG A 114 -12.78 10.17 -2.58
N ASP A 115 -12.13 10.70 -3.59
CA ASP A 115 -12.17 12.10 -4.00
C ASP A 115 -11.62 13.11 -2.99
N GLN A 116 -11.24 12.68 -1.79
CA GLN A 116 -10.58 13.53 -0.80
C GLN A 116 -9.06 13.43 -0.93
N TRP A 117 -8.38 14.57 -1.01
CA TRP A 117 -6.93 14.66 -0.95
C TRP A 117 -6.41 14.17 0.38
N HIS A 118 -5.47 13.22 0.35
CA HIS A 118 -4.84 12.67 1.55
C HIS A 118 -3.42 12.18 1.26
N THR A 119 -2.66 12.03 2.34
CA THR A 119 -1.38 11.31 2.37
C THR A 119 -1.12 10.83 3.79
N PHE A 120 -0.13 9.95 3.96
CA PHE A 120 0.26 9.44 5.26
C PHE A 120 1.76 9.18 5.33
N TRP A 121 2.28 9.06 6.55
CA TRP A 121 3.71 8.94 6.81
C TRP A 121 4.01 8.30 8.15
N ASN A 122 5.27 7.97 8.34
CA ASN A 122 5.87 7.61 9.63
C ASN A 122 6.91 8.67 10.03
N ALA A 123 6.60 9.53 10.98
CA ALA A 123 7.54 10.51 11.54
C ALA A 123 8.36 9.97 12.71
N GLY A 124 8.09 8.75 13.17
CA GLY A 124 8.79 8.07 14.27
C GLY A 124 10.19 7.60 13.91
N ASP A 125 10.89 7.05 14.90
CA ASP A 125 12.22 6.48 14.76
C ASP A 125 12.20 4.94 14.62
N GLU A 126 11.01 4.34 14.79
CA GLU A 126 10.75 2.91 14.62
C GLU A 126 9.81 2.68 13.44
N GLU A 127 9.73 1.44 12.95
CA GLU A 127 8.79 1.06 11.88
C GLU A 127 7.34 1.29 12.31
N CYS A 128 6.56 1.95 11.46
CA CYS A 128 5.10 1.99 11.59
C CYS A 128 4.50 0.91 10.68
N ARG A 129 3.46 0.21 11.16
CA ARG A 129 2.75 -0.79 10.37
C ARG A 129 1.25 -0.52 10.42
N ILE A 130 0.65 -0.49 9.25
CA ILE A 130 -0.79 -0.32 9.11
C ILE A 130 -1.38 -1.47 8.29
N LEU A 131 -2.62 -1.82 8.60
CA LEU A 131 -3.45 -2.67 7.77
C LEU A 131 -4.36 -1.76 6.94
N GLU A 132 -4.33 -1.90 5.61
CA GLU A 132 -5.13 -1.07 4.69
C GLU A 132 -6.22 -1.92 4.04
N ILE A 133 -7.48 -1.54 4.27
CA ILE A 133 -8.63 -2.07 3.53
C ILE A 133 -8.94 -1.09 2.40
N ILE A 134 -9.01 -1.56 1.17
CA ILE A 134 -9.29 -0.77 -0.02
C ILE A 134 -10.62 -1.25 -0.62
N ALA A 135 -11.62 -0.40 -0.71
CA ALA A 135 -12.96 -0.77 -1.14
C ALA A 135 -13.58 0.26 -2.13
N PRO A 136 -14.08 -0.20 -3.30
CA PRO A 136 -14.00 -1.58 -3.81
C PRO A 136 -12.57 -2.04 -4.01
N GLY A 137 -12.35 -3.35 -4.11
CA GLY A 137 -11.04 -3.91 -4.41
C GLY A 137 -10.65 -3.71 -5.87
N GLY A 138 -9.34 -3.76 -6.14
CA GLY A 138 -8.75 -3.60 -7.47
C GLY A 138 -7.48 -2.75 -7.46
N PHE A 139 -7.43 -1.75 -6.57
CA PHE A 139 -6.30 -0.85 -6.47
C PHE A 139 -5.02 -1.53 -5.95
N GLU A 140 -5.12 -2.64 -5.24
CA GLU A 140 -3.94 -3.40 -4.79
C GLU A 140 -3.01 -3.82 -5.94
N ARG A 141 -3.55 -3.92 -7.16
CA ARG A 141 -2.77 -4.21 -8.37
C ARG A 141 -1.85 -3.07 -8.76
N PHE A 142 -2.23 -1.83 -8.47
CA PHE A 142 -1.37 -0.66 -8.66
C PHE A 142 -0.01 -0.86 -8.01
N PHE A 143 0.03 -1.32 -6.77
CA PHE A 143 1.29 -1.55 -6.07
C PHE A 143 2.15 -2.64 -6.73
N ALA A 144 1.52 -3.73 -7.16
CA ALA A 144 2.23 -4.82 -7.83
C ALA A 144 2.76 -4.40 -9.20
N GLU A 145 1.96 -3.67 -9.99
CA GLU A 145 2.36 -3.18 -11.30
C GLU A 145 3.40 -2.07 -11.21
N TRP A 146 3.30 -1.18 -10.20
CA TRP A 146 4.33 -0.19 -9.92
C TRP A 146 5.69 -0.85 -9.66
N ALA A 147 5.71 -1.82 -8.73
CA ALA A 147 6.96 -2.53 -8.41
C ALA A 147 7.52 -3.28 -9.62
N ALA A 148 6.67 -3.92 -10.42
CA ALA A 148 7.08 -4.64 -11.62
C ALA A 148 7.67 -3.70 -12.68
N GLY A 149 7.05 -2.54 -12.93
CA GLY A 149 7.55 -1.54 -13.86
C GLY A 149 8.86 -0.90 -13.40
N ALA A 150 9.00 -0.65 -12.10
CA ALA A 150 10.27 -0.16 -11.52
C ALA A 150 11.40 -1.19 -11.64
N GLU A 151 11.12 -2.48 -11.37
CA GLU A 151 12.09 -3.58 -11.57
C GLU A 151 12.51 -3.73 -13.03
N ALA A 152 11.58 -3.53 -13.98
CA ALA A 152 11.85 -3.62 -15.41
C ALA A 152 12.49 -2.34 -15.99
N GLY A 153 12.40 -1.20 -15.28
CA GLY A 153 12.89 0.10 -15.74
C GLY A 153 11.98 0.73 -16.82
N ASP A 154 10.71 0.35 -16.87
CA ASP A 154 9.72 0.83 -17.84
C ASP A 154 8.46 1.43 -17.18
N LEU A 155 8.54 1.81 -15.89
CA LEU A 155 7.43 2.38 -15.14
C LEU A 155 7.00 3.74 -15.70
N ASP A 156 5.81 3.79 -16.30
CA ASP A 156 5.10 5.05 -16.59
C ASP A 156 4.10 5.35 -15.46
N GLN A 157 4.54 6.22 -14.54
CA GLN A 157 3.75 6.59 -13.37
C GLN A 157 2.45 7.33 -13.73
N ALA A 158 2.47 8.13 -14.79
CA ALA A 158 1.30 8.90 -15.22
C ALA A 158 0.24 7.98 -15.83
N GLU A 159 0.64 7.08 -16.75
CA GLU A 159 -0.26 6.08 -17.33
C GLU A 159 -0.84 5.16 -16.26
N LEU A 160 0.01 4.71 -15.32
CA LEU A 160 -0.44 3.84 -14.25
C LEU A 160 -1.44 4.55 -13.34
N GLY A 161 -1.18 5.81 -12.98
CA GLY A 161 -2.08 6.63 -12.18
C GLY A 161 -3.45 6.82 -12.84
N GLU A 162 -3.48 7.14 -14.14
CA GLU A 162 -4.73 7.28 -14.91
C GLU A 162 -5.53 5.96 -14.93
N ARG A 163 -4.84 4.84 -15.18
CA ARG A 163 -5.46 3.51 -15.24
C ARG A 163 -6.17 3.13 -13.93
N TYR A 164 -5.55 3.45 -12.80
CA TYR A 164 -6.10 3.15 -11.47
C TYR A 164 -6.93 4.27 -10.86
N GLY A 165 -7.04 5.41 -11.53
CA GLY A 165 -7.86 6.53 -11.07
C GLY A 165 -7.30 7.22 -9.84
N ILE A 166 -6.00 7.22 -9.67
CA ILE A 166 -5.28 7.97 -8.64
C ILE A 166 -4.66 9.22 -9.25
N GLU A 167 -4.79 10.34 -8.56
CA GLU A 167 -4.20 11.63 -8.92
C GLU A 167 -3.21 12.05 -7.84
N PHE A 168 -2.01 12.49 -8.24
CA PHE A 168 -0.94 12.91 -7.33
C PHE A 168 -0.66 14.42 -7.46
N ASP A 169 -0.52 15.10 -6.33
CA ASP A 169 0.08 16.42 -6.23
C ASP A 169 1.56 16.30 -5.84
N LEU A 170 2.43 16.17 -6.83
CA LEU A 170 3.87 16.08 -6.61
C LEU A 170 4.46 17.33 -5.97
N SER A 171 3.81 18.50 -6.12
CA SER A 171 4.28 19.77 -5.55
C SER A 171 4.14 19.82 -4.02
N SER A 172 3.35 18.92 -3.43
CA SER A 172 3.16 18.79 -1.99
C SER A 172 4.37 18.21 -1.24
N VAL A 173 5.22 17.43 -1.93
CA VAL A 173 6.29 16.65 -1.31
C VAL A 173 7.31 17.48 -0.54
N PRO A 174 7.89 18.59 -1.09
CA PRO A 174 8.89 19.36 -0.35
C PRO A 174 8.36 19.92 0.97
N ALA A 175 7.14 20.50 0.95
CA ALA A 175 6.53 21.08 2.13
C ALA A 175 6.22 20.01 3.20
N LEU A 176 5.65 18.88 2.82
CA LEU A 176 5.37 17.76 3.73
C LEU A 176 6.65 17.19 4.35
N CYS A 177 7.71 17.03 3.55
CA CYS A 177 8.99 16.53 4.03
C CYS A 177 9.65 17.51 5.01
N GLU A 178 9.62 18.82 4.72
CA GLU A 178 10.18 19.85 5.60
C GLU A 178 9.41 19.95 6.91
N GLU A 179 8.08 20.04 6.84
CA GLU A 179 7.19 20.24 8.00
C GLU A 179 7.27 19.07 8.99
N HIS A 180 7.36 17.84 8.48
CA HIS A 180 7.29 16.63 9.31
C HIS A 180 8.64 15.89 9.47
N GLY A 181 9.73 16.44 8.92
CA GLY A 181 11.07 15.83 9.00
C GLY A 181 11.17 14.49 8.27
N LEU A 182 10.60 14.40 7.08
CA LEU A 182 10.44 13.16 6.31
C LEU A 182 11.32 13.14 5.07
N THR A 183 11.45 11.96 4.50
CA THR A 183 11.96 11.73 3.13
C THR A 183 10.95 10.93 2.33
N LEU A 184 10.96 11.06 1.00
CA LEU A 184 10.20 10.21 0.09
C LEU A 184 11.18 9.38 -0.76
N PRO A 185 11.61 8.21 -0.28
CA PRO A 185 12.46 7.33 -1.06
C PRO A 185 11.63 6.62 -2.13
N LEU A 186 11.88 6.94 -3.40
CA LEU A 186 11.30 6.22 -4.53
C LEU A 186 12.32 5.22 -5.07
N ARG A 187 11.90 4.00 -5.36
CA ARG A 187 12.69 3.11 -6.21
C ARG A 187 12.63 3.62 -7.64
N SER A 188 13.79 3.92 -8.17
CA SER A 188 14.02 4.26 -9.59
C SER A 188 14.29 2.99 -10.38
#